data_73b7f84b2d9c6962a50e3304dc497ebb
#
_entry.id   73b7f84b2d9c6962a50e3304dc497ebb
#
_cell.length_a   1.000
_cell.length_b   1.000
_cell.length_c   1.000
_cell.angle_alpha   90.00
_cell.angle_beta   90.00
_cell.angle_gamma   90.00
#
_symmetry.space_group_name_H-M   'P 1'
#
loop_
_entity.id
_entity.type
_entity.pdbx_description
1 polymer ?
#
loop_
_entity_poly.entity_id
_entity_poly.type
_entity_poly.pdbx_seq_one_letter_code
_entity_poly.pdbx_strand_id
1 'polypeptide(L)'
;MEHLIAGLLQSFEQGKMTRRQLIQSLALAATAASAASAAPTVAADGKGFKAISVNHISYQVADYAKIRDFYADLLGMKVLHDDGKQCSLSFGDTLIIPRTRPASSPRIDHIAYTIDNWNKDAVESELKRRGLQPRPDTKNSFHVKDPEGFDLQISGKEMKV
;
A
#
# COMPACT_ATOMS: atom_id res chain seq x y z
N MET A 1 -17.98 20.09 1.81
CA MET A 1 -18.06 19.78 0.36
C MET A 1 -19.48 19.72 -0.13
N GLU A 2 -20.38 19.06 0.56
CA GLU A 2 -21.80 18.93 0.19
C GLU A 2 -22.48 20.31 -0.05
N HIS A 3 -22.30 21.28 0.83
CA HIS A 3 -22.85 22.62 0.67
C HIS A 3 -22.37 23.35 -0.58
N LEU A 4 -21.12 23.13 -0.99
CA LEU A 4 -20.56 23.74 -2.19
C LEU A 4 -21.17 23.12 -3.47
N ILE A 5 -21.31 21.79 -3.49
CA ILE A 5 -21.95 21.07 -4.59
C ILE A 5 -23.44 21.45 -4.68
N ALA A 6 -24.14 21.51 -3.57
CA ALA A 6 -25.54 21.91 -3.52
C ALA A 6 -25.75 23.34 -4.05
N GLY A 7 -24.85 24.28 -3.70
CA GLY A 7 -24.88 25.66 -4.21
C GLY A 7 -24.63 25.76 -5.72
N LEU A 8 -23.73 24.93 -6.27
CA LEU A 8 -23.48 24.89 -7.71
C LEU A 8 -24.68 24.33 -8.50
N LEU A 9 -25.31 23.26 -7.97
CA LEU A 9 -26.52 22.67 -8.55
C LEU A 9 -27.68 23.66 -8.52
N GLN A 10 -27.92 24.33 -7.40
CA GLN A 10 -28.95 25.33 -7.27
C GLN A 10 -28.74 26.50 -8.24
N SER A 11 -27.51 26.96 -8.44
CA SER A 11 -27.19 28.02 -9.38
C SER A 11 -27.44 27.60 -10.84
N PHE A 12 -27.20 26.33 -11.16
CA PHE A 12 -27.51 25.79 -12.48
C PHE A 12 -29.02 25.67 -12.71
N GLU A 13 -29.77 25.13 -11.73
CA GLU A 13 -31.24 25.02 -11.80
C GLU A 13 -31.93 26.37 -11.93
N GLN A 14 -31.35 27.42 -11.32
CA GLN A 14 -31.83 28.79 -11.44
C GLN A 14 -31.40 29.48 -12.73
N GLY A 15 -30.76 28.81 -13.66
CA GLY A 15 -30.28 29.36 -14.93
C GLY A 15 -29.13 30.39 -14.79
N LYS A 16 -28.51 30.50 -13.62
CA LYS A 16 -27.43 31.43 -13.32
C LYS A 16 -26.07 30.98 -13.85
N MET A 17 -25.96 29.72 -14.29
CA MET A 17 -24.75 29.19 -14.90
C MET A 17 -25.09 28.18 -16.00
N THR A 18 -24.19 28.07 -16.97
CA THR A 18 -24.31 27.11 -18.06
C THR A 18 -23.82 25.70 -17.61
N ARG A 19 -24.27 24.69 -18.36
CA ARG A 19 -23.78 23.29 -18.14
C ARG A 19 -22.24 23.17 -18.17
N ARG A 20 -21.58 23.92 -19.06
CA ARG A 20 -20.13 23.96 -19.16
C ARG A 20 -19.48 24.55 -17.91
N GLN A 21 -20.03 25.63 -17.38
CA GLN A 21 -19.57 26.28 -16.16
C GLN A 21 -19.78 25.36 -14.93
N LEU A 22 -20.90 24.65 -14.85
CA LEU A 22 -21.15 23.67 -13.79
C LEU A 22 -20.08 22.57 -13.80
N ILE A 23 -19.82 21.97 -14.97
CA ILE A 23 -18.81 20.89 -15.10
C ILE A 23 -17.41 21.41 -14.72
N GLN A 24 -17.03 22.60 -15.18
CA GLN A 24 -15.74 23.21 -14.83
C GLN A 24 -15.64 23.50 -13.33
N SER A 25 -16.69 24.01 -12.69
CA SER A 25 -16.69 24.29 -11.25
C SER A 25 -16.63 23.02 -10.41
N LEU A 26 -17.31 21.94 -10.82
CA LEU A 26 -17.23 20.63 -10.15
C LEU A 26 -15.84 20.00 -10.31
N ALA A 27 -15.22 20.13 -11.49
CA ALA A 27 -13.85 19.66 -11.72
C ALA A 27 -12.84 20.42 -10.84
N LEU A 28 -12.96 21.75 -10.71
CA LEU A 28 -12.13 22.55 -9.82
C LEU A 28 -12.35 22.19 -8.34
N ALA A 29 -13.59 21.95 -7.93
CA ALA A 29 -13.89 21.53 -6.57
C ALA A 29 -13.30 20.15 -6.25
N ALA A 30 -13.29 19.23 -7.21
CA ALA A 30 -12.67 17.91 -7.07
C ALA A 30 -11.14 17.99 -6.97
N THR A 31 -10.49 18.86 -7.77
CA THR A 31 -9.03 19.07 -7.70
C THR A 31 -8.59 19.78 -6.42
N ALA A 32 -9.37 20.75 -5.92
CA ALA A 32 -9.10 21.39 -4.64
C ALA A 32 -9.25 20.41 -3.45
N ALA A 33 -10.20 19.49 -3.52
CA ALA A 33 -10.35 18.43 -2.54
C ALA A 33 -9.18 17.43 -2.56
N SER A 34 -8.61 17.16 -3.74
CA SER A 34 -7.44 16.29 -3.89
C SER A 34 -6.15 16.96 -3.38
N ALA A 35 -6.00 18.28 -3.51
CA ALA A 35 -4.86 19.02 -2.99
C ALA A 35 -4.90 19.20 -1.46
N ALA A 36 -6.09 19.19 -0.84
CA ALA A 36 -6.25 19.28 0.60
C ALA A 36 -6.00 17.93 1.31
N SER A 37 -5.88 16.83 0.58
CA SER A 37 -5.65 15.49 1.15
C SER A 37 -4.18 15.11 1.30
N ALA A 38 -3.23 16.01 1.05
CA ALA A 38 -1.81 15.82 1.26
C ALA A 38 -1.33 16.19 2.68
N ALA A 39 -2.22 16.21 3.66
CA ALA A 39 -1.80 16.31 5.06
C ALA A 39 -1.16 14.99 5.51
N PRO A 40 -0.05 15.03 6.27
CA PRO A 40 0.61 13.82 6.75
C PRO A 40 -0.37 13.01 7.59
N THR A 41 -0.53 11.75 7.25
CA THR A 41 -1.48 10.83 7.86
C THR A 41 -0.95 10.25 9.15
N VAL A 42 -0.97 11.06 10.17
CA VAL A 42 -1.14 10.51 11.53
C VAL A 42 -2.66 10.34 11.69
N ALA A 43 -3.11 9.14 11.96
CA ALA A 43 -4.53 8.89 12.20
C ALA A 43 -4.98 9.80 13.35
N ALA A 44 -6.10 10.51 13.16
CA ALA A 44 -6.63 11.49 14.09
C ALA A 44 -6.97 10.92 15.49
N ASP A 45 -6.92 9.59 15.64
CA ASP A 45 -7.22 8.82 16.85
C ASP A 45 -5.95 8.35 17.62
N GLY A 46 -4.77 8.90 17.30
CA GLY A 46 -3.49 8.53 17.94
C GLY A 46 -2.88 7.21 17.47
N LYS A 47 -3.50 6.53 16.51
CA LYS A 47 -2.92 5.37 15.82
C LYS A 47 -1.88 5.86 14.80
N GLY A 48 -0.83 5.07 14.54
CA GLY A 48 0.25 5.49 13.67
C GLY A 48 -0.16 5.57 12.21
N PHE A 49 -0.65 4.48 11.70
CA PHE A 49 -1.01 4.35 10.29
C PHE A 49 -2.28 3.53 10.13
N LYS A 50 -3.01 3.79 9.06
CA LYS A 50 -4.14 2.95 8.64
C LYS A 50 -3.64 1.95 7.60
N ALA A 51 -3.43 0.70 8.01
CA ALA A 51 -3.23 -0.39 7.07
C ALA A 51 -4.53 -0.66 6.30
N ILE A 52 -4.42 -0.81 5.00
CA ILE A 52 -5.57 -1.00 4.10
C ILE A 52 -5.54 -2.35 3.38
N SER A 53 -4.38 -2.95 3.23
CA SER A 53 -4.23 -4.28 2.62
C SER A 53 -2.90 -4.93 2.99
N VAL A 54 -2.81 -6.24 2.79
CA VAL A 54 -1.54 -6.96 2.72
C VAL A 54 -1.07 -6.87 1.28
N ASN A 55 0.09 -6.27 1.06
CA ASN A 55 0.70 -6.20 -0.27
C ASN A 55 1.29 -7.56 -0.67
N HIS A 56 2.13 -8.14 0.19
CA HIS A 56 2.68 -9.46 -0.03
C HIS A 56 3.08 -10.16 1.26
N ILE A 57 3.24 -11.48 1.17
CA ILE A 57 3.83 -12.33 2.20
C ILE A 57 5.10 -12.94 1.61
N SER A 58 6.25 -12.64 2.19
CA SER A 58 7.53 -13.21 1.80
C SER A 58 7.94 -14.28 2.78
N TYR A 59 8.42 -15.42 2.28
CA TYR A 59 8.88 -16.51 3.11
C TYR A 59 10.08 -17.23 2.50
N GLN A 60 10.88 -17.84 3.38
CA GLN A 60 12.08 -18.54 3.00
C GLN A 60 11.79 -20.03 2.87
N VAL A 61 12.29 -20.63 1.81
CA VAL A 61 12.13 -22.04 1.48
C VAL A 61 13.45 -22.61 0.98
N ALA A 62 13.58 -23.91 1.02
CA ALA A 62 14.77 -24.60 0.48
C ALA A 62 14.81 -24.54 -1.06
N ASP A 63 13.66 -24.62 -1.71
CA ASP A 63 13.50 -24.63 -3.16
C ASP A 63 12.25 -23.83 -3.55
N TYR A 64 12.46 -22.58 -4.00
CA TYR A 64 11.37 -21.70 -4.41
C TYR A 64 10.63 -22.23 -5.64
N ALA A 65 11.32 -22.93 -6.57
CA ALA A 65 10.70 -23.39 -7.79
C ALA A 65 9.64 -24.46 -7.54
N LYS A 66 9.87 -25.38 -6.60
CA LYS A 66 8.86 -26.33 -6.15
C LYS A 66 7.64 -25.65 -5.58
N ILE A 67 7.85 -24.58 -4.81
CA ILE A 67 6.75 -23.82 -4.21
C ILE A 67 6.00 -23.03 -5.29
N ARG A 68 6.71 -22.42 -6.23
CA ARG A 68 6.11 -21.74 -7.40
C ARG A 68 5.19 -22.69 -8.16
N ASP A 69 5.71 -23.83 -8.56
CA ASP A 69 4.98 -24.79 -9.38
C ASP A 69 3.78 -25.38 -8.62
N PHE A 70 3.95 -25.69 -7.33
CA PHE A 70 2.85 -26.16 -6.47
C PHE A 70 1.68 -25.17 -6.37
N TYR A 71 1.95 -23.87 -6.10
CA TYR A 71 0.89 -22.89 -5.96
C TYR A 71 0.29 -22.48 -7.31
N ALA A 72 1.09 -22.47 -8.37
CA ALA A 72 0.57 -22.21 -9.73
C ALA A 72 -0.36 -23.33 -10.18
N ASP A 73 0.00 -24.60 -9.94
CA ASP A 73 -0.80 -25.76 -10.33
C ASP A 73 -2.05 -25.93 -9.44
N LEU A 74 -1.87 -25.93 -8.12
CA LEU A 74 -2.95 -26.24 -7.18
C LEU A 74 -3.99 -25.11 -7.08
N LEU A 75 -3.54 -23.85 -7.06
CA LEU A 75 -4.39 -22.68 -6.78
C LEU A 75 -4.53 -21.72 -7.96
N GLY A 76 -3.92 -22.03 -9.11
CA GLY A 76 -3.97 -21.17 -10.29
C GLY A 76 -3.30 -19.80 -10.10
N MET A 77 -2.35 -19.69 -9.18
CA MET A 77 -1.62 -18.44 -8.95
C MET A 77 -0.75 -18.10 -10.17
N LYS A 78 -0.71 -16.82 -10.53
CA LYS A 78 0.04 -16.36 -11.70
C LYS A 78 1.45 -15.95 -11.31
N VAL A 79 2.46 -16.48 -12.00
CA VAL A 79 3.84 -16.03 -11.88
C VAL A 79 3.97 -14.67 -12.58
N LEU A 80 4.24 -13.62 -11.81
CA LEU A 80 4.45 -12.26 -12.34
C LEU A 80 5.92 -11.95 -12.59
N HIS A 81 6.79 -12.48 -11.74
CA HIS A 81 8.24 -12.30 -11.82
C HIS A 81 8.94 -13.54 -11.29
N ASP A 82 10.08 -13.88 -11.89
CA ASP A 82 10.95 -14.99 -11.47
C ASP A 82 12.41 -14.62 -11.81
N ASP A 83 13.29 -14.59 -10.81
CA ASP A 83 14.70 -14.21 -10.96
C ASP A 83 15.67 -15.39 -10.78
N GLY A 84 15.16 -16.62 -10.70
CA GLY A 84 15.94 -17.83 -10.48
C GLY A 84 16.32 -18.10 -9.02
N LYS A 85 15.93 -17.23 -8.08
CA LYS A 85 16.15 -17.37 -6.62
C LYS A 85 14.87 -17.15 -5.83
N GLN A 86 13.94 -16.43 -6.38
CA GLN A 86 12.61 -16.13 -5.85
C GLN A 86 11.65 -15.90 -7.01
N CYS A 87 10.34 -15.94 -6.72
CA CYS A 87 9.32 -15.50 -7.67
C CYS A 87 8.21 -14.75 -6.95
N SER A 88 7.45 -13.97 -7.69
CA SER A 88 6.21 -13.34 -7.23
C SER A 88 5.01 -14.08 -7.82
N LEU A 89 4.17 -14.66 -6.97
CA LEU A 89 2.94 -15.34 -7.34
C LEU A 89 1.75 -14.48 -6.90
N SER A 90 0.86 -14.12 -7.83
CA SER A 90 -0.31 -13.29 -7.53
C SER A 90 -1.58 -14.12 -7.33
N PHE A 91 -2.38 -13.65 -6.37
CA PHE A 91 -3.77 -14.06 -6.16
C PHE A 91 -4.58 -12.86 -5.68
N GLY A 92 -5.62 -12.46 -6.45
CA GLY A 92 -6.28 -11.20 -6.21
C GLY A 92 -5.28 -10.03 -6.23
N ASP A 93 -5.34 -9.15 -5.22
CA ASP A 93 -4.46 -7.99 -5.07
C ASP A 93 -3.26 -8.25 -4.15
N THR A 94 -3.02 -9.51 -3.79
CA THR A 94 -1.95 -9.92 -2.87
C THR A 94 -0.94 -10.80 -3.59
N LEU A 95 0.32 -10.78 -3.11
CA LEU A 95 1.39 -11.63 -3.61
C LEU A 95 1.89 -12.57 -2.52
N ILE A 96 2.40 -13.73 -2.92
CA ILE A 96 3.34 -14.50 -2.11
C ILE A 96 4.69 -14.54 -2.83
N ILE A 97 5.77 -14.47 -2.05
CA ILE A 97 7.14 -14.39 -2.57
C ILE A 97 7.99 -15.46 -1.89
N PRO A 98 7.98 -16.70 -2.41
CA PRO A 98 8.92 -17.73 -1.95
C PRO A 98 10.34 -17.39 -2.41
N ARG A 99 11.29 -17.45 -1.48
CA ARG A 99 12.71 -17.15 -1.72
C ARG A 99 13.56 -18.34 -1.31
N THR A 100 14.42 -18.81 -2.18
CA THR A 100 15.44 -19.80 -1.78
C THR A 100 16.47 -19.13 -0.88
N ARG A 101 16.55 -19.61 0.35
CA ARG A 101 17.54 -19.21 1.33
C ARG A 101 18.12 -20.47 2.00
N PRO A 102 19.39 -20.48 2.38
CA PRO A 102 19.97 -21.54 3.18
C PRO A 102 19.40 -21.44 4.60
N ALA A 103 18.19 -21.98 4.78
CA ALA A 103 17.52 -22.01 6.06
C ALA A 103 17.24 -23.47 6.42
N SER A 104 17.39 -23.81 7.68
CA SER A 104 17.13 -25.14 8.22
C SER A 104 15.65 -25.53 8.20
N SER A 105 14.76 -24.55 8.04
CA SER A 105 13.30 -24.78 7.95
C SER A 105 12.63 -23.62 7.21
N PRO A 106 11.48 -23.88 6.55
CA PRO A 106 10.65 -22.83 5.99
C PRO A 106 10.18 -21.85 7.07
N ARG A 107 10.26 -20.54 6.79
CA ARG A 107 9.79 -19.50 7.71
C ARG A 107 9.29 -18.29 6.93
N ILE A 108 8.36 -17.55 7.49
CA ILE A 108 7.97 -16.25 6.98
C ILE A 108 9.14 -15.28 7.14
N ASP A 109 9.53 -14.63 6.06
CA ASP A 109 10.58 -13.62 6.04
C ASP A 109 10.03 -12.29 6.55
N HIS A 110 8.96 -11.82 5.94
CA HIS A 110 8.20 -10.64 6.37
C HIS A 110 6.78 -10.65 5.79
N ILE A 111 5.92 -9.84 6.39
CA ILE A 111 4.60 -9.48 5.86
C ILE A 111 4.61 -8.00 5.55
N ALA A 112 4.25 -7.65 4.31
CA ALA A 112 4.17 -6.27 3.86
C ALA A 112 2.73 -5.76 3.89
N TYR A 113 2.52 -4.66 4.59
CA TYR A 113 1.23 -3.97 4.67
C TYR A 113 1.28 -2.67 3.87
N THR A 114 0.25 -2.44 3.09
CA THR A 114 0.02 -1.15 2.46
C THR A 114 -0.73 -0.25 3.43
N ILE A 115 -0.24 0.96 3.61
CA ILE A 115 -0.93 1.99 4.40
C ILE A 115 -1.57 3.03 3.49
N ASP A 116 -2.62 3.65 4.02
CA ASP A 116 -3.26 4.77 3.35
C ASP A 116 -2.38 6.02 3.39
N ASN A 117 -2.48 6.86 2.36
CA ASN A 117 -1.79 8.16 2.26
C ASN A 117 -0.27 8.11 2.55
N TRP A 118 0.47 7.29 1.82
CA TRP A 118 1.91 7.14 1.97
C TRP A 118 2.65 8.47 1.77
N ASN A 119 3.44 8.83 2.77
CA ASN A 119 4.48 9.86 2.68
C ASN A 119 5.73 9.35 3.40
N LYS A 120 6.81 9.17 2.67
CA LYS A 120 8.03 8.52 3.16
C LYS A 120 8.58 9.17 4.42
N ASP A 121 8.75 10.49 4.40
CA ASP A 121 9.37 11.23 5.50
C ASP A 121 8.49 11.27 6.74
N ALA A 122 7.17 11.40 6.54
CA ALA A 122 6.21 11.36 7.64
C ALA A 122 6.13 9.96 8.26
N VAL A 123 6.17 8.90 7.44
CA VAL A 123 6.19 7.52 7.92
C VAL A 123 7.47 7.24 8.70
N GLU A 124 8.63 7.63 8.18
CA GLU A 124 9.90 7.45 8.88
C GLU A 124 9.93 8.17 10.24
N SER A 125 9.46 9.42 10.25
CA SER A 125 9.38 10.23 11.46
C SER A 125 8.46 9.61 12.51
N GLU A 126 7.30 9.12 12.11
CA GLU A 126 6.34 8.48 13.01
C GLU A 126 6.85 7.14 13.55
N LEU A 127 7.53 6.34 12.72
CA LEU A 127 8.17 5.10 13.17
C LEU A 127 9.23 5.38 14.22
N LYS A 128 10.10 6.37 13.97
CA LYS A 128 11.12 6.81 14.93
C LYS A 128 10.51 7.36 16.23
N ARG A 129 9.44 8.15 16.13
CA ARG A 129 8.71 8.68 17.29
C ARG A 129 8.16 7.56 18.19
N ARG A 130 7.80 6.42 17.59
CA ARG A 130 7.34 5.20 18.30
C ARG A 130 8.50 4.35 18.84
N GLY A 131 9.74 4.79 18.69
CA GLY A 131 10.92 4.04 19.14
C GLY A 131 11.33 2.90 18.21
N LEU A 132 10.73 2.82 17.02
CA LEU A 132 11.09 1.82 16.03
C LEU A 132 12.32 2.25 15.22
N GLN A 133 13.02 1.29 14.64
CA GLN A 133 14.19 1.50 13.78
C GLN A 133 13.83 1.20 12.33
N PRO A 134 13.34 2.19 11.55
CA PRO A 134 12.98 1.97 10.15
C PRO A 134 14.22 1.71 9.32
N ARG A 135 14.23 0.57 8.62
CA ARG A 135 15.24 0.21 7.63
C ARG A 135 14.63 0.43 6.25
N PRO A 136 15.13 1.38 5.44
CA PRO A 136 14.66 1.53 4.08
C PRO A 136 15.00 0.28 3.26
N ASP A 137 14.05 -0.14 2.42
CA ASP A 137 14.24 -1.25 1.52
C ASP A 137 14.04 -0.79 0.07
N THR A 138 12.78 -0.60 -0.33
CA THR A 138 12.48 0.00 -1.62
C THR A 138 12.29 1.52 -1.49
N LYS A 139 12.14 2.21 -2.63
CA LYS A 139 11.82 3.65 -2.63
C LYS A 139 10.56 3.97 -1.80
N ASN A 140 9.61 3.03 -1.73
CA ASN A 140 8.27 3.23 -1.16
C ASN A 140 7.98 2.28 0.01
N SER A 141 9.01 1.88 0.77
CA SER A 141 8.81 1.00 1.93
C SER A 141 9.87 1.15 3.01
N PHE A 142 9.52 0.71 4.22
CA PHE A 142 10.41 0.51 5.36
C PHE A 142 10.15 -0.84 6.01
N HIS A 143 11.21 -1.50 6.46
CA HIS A 143 11.13 -2.62 7.39
C HIS A 143 11.28 -2.13 8.82
N VAL A 144 10.49 -2.71 9.72
CA VAL A 144 10.64 -2.56 11.18
C VAL A 144 10.44 -3.93 11.83
N LYS A 145 10.89 -4.06 13.08
CA LYS A 145 10.58 -5.22 13.90
C LYS A 145 9.31 -4.95 14.71
N ASP A 146 8.44 -5.96 14.81
CA ASP A 146 7.36 -5.96 15.78
C ASP A 146 7.90 -6.32 17.19
N PRO A 147 7.08 -6.27 18.26
CA PRO A 147 7.53 -6.56 19.63
C PRO A 147 8.12 -7.98 19.84
N GLU A 148 7.73 -8.96 19.01
CA GLU A 148 8.24 -10.32 19.05
C GLU A 148 9.44 -10.55 18.10
N GLY A 149 9.84 -9.50 17.36
CA GLY A 149 10.98 -9.54 16.46
C GLY A 149 10.69 -10.01 15.04
N PHE A 150 9.42 -10.19 14.65
CA PHE A 150 9.06 -10.46 13.26
C PHE A 150 9.31 -9.24 12.38
N ASP A 151 9.77 -9.47 11.16
CA ASP A 151 9.89 -8.41 10.17
C ASP A 151 8.52 -8.01 9.61
N LEU A 152 8.20 -6.75 9.81
CA LEU A 152 7.05 -6.06 9.24
C LEU A 152 7.55 -5.08 8.20
N GLN A 153 6.99 -5.12 6.99
CA GLN A 153 7.21 -4.10 5.98
C GLN A 153 5.98 -3.19 5.88
N ILE A 154 6.21 -1.89 5.86
CA ILE A 154 5.17 -0.87 5.66
C ILE A 154 5.45 -0.19 4.33
N SER A 155 4.44 -0.06 3.49
CA SER A 155 4.58 0.45 2.14
C SER A 155 3.44 1.35 1.69
N GLY A 156 3.72 2.15 0.66
CA GLY A 156 2.69 2.82 -0.11
C GLY A 156 2.08 1.90 -1.19
N LYS A 157 0.96 2.33 -1.77
CA LYS A 157 0.28 1.63 -2.87
C LYS A 157 1.15 1.45 -4.12
N GLU A 158 2.14 2.33 -4.30
CA GLU A 158 3.04 2.34 -5.46
C GLU A 158 4.25 1.41 -5.29
N MET A 159 4.33 0.64 -4.19
CA MET A 159 5.39 -0.32 -4.01
C MET A 159 5.23 -1.47 -4.99
N LYS A 160 6.29 -1.71 -5.77
CA LYS A 160 6.43 -2.87 -6.66
C LYS A 160 7.47 -3.83 -6.07
N VAL A 161 7.21 -5.12 -6.16
CA VAL A 161 8.06 -6.24 -5.72
C VAL A 161 8.46 -7.08 -6.90
#